data_7a094cf98f2a8b90abeb5d727d2b1db8
#
_entry.id   7a094cf98f2a8b90abeb5d727d2b1db8
#
_cell.length_a   1.000
_cell.length_b   1.000
_cell.length_c   1.000
_cell.angle_alpha   90.00
_cell.angle_beta   90.00
_cell.angle_gamma   90.00
#
_symmetry.space_group_name_H-M   'P 1'
#
loop_
_entity.id
_entity.type
_entity.pdbx_description
1 polymer ?
#
loop_
_entity_poly.entity_id
_entity_poly.type
_entity_poly.pdbx_seq_one_letter_code
_entity_poly.pdbx_strand_id
1 'polypeptide(L)'
;GFHLAQSVIERAGLAEVKGAPETFDAYGYVALLSRLQHEADHTIYAPEFRRAIDDAVAGAIPVTSEVRVVITEGNYLLLDDAPWNTIRDLLDEVWYVTLPDESRIGRLIERHMQFKDSEGAARRRATVSDQRNADLVEAHTAGASLVIRYR
;
A
#
# COMPACT_ATOMS: atom_id res chain seq x y z
N GLY A 1 -6.61 1.43 -2.05
CA GLY A 1 -7.63 1.33 -3.11
C GLY A 1 -7.22 0.45 -4.29
N PHE A 2 -5.94 0.06 -4.37
CA PHE A 2 -5.43 -0.79 -5.46
C PHE A 2 -5.32 -2.28 -5.10
N HIS A 3 -5.92 -2.73 -4.03
CA HIS A 3 -6.10 -4.16 -3.82
C HIS A 3 -6.91 -4.77 -4.97
N LEU A 4 -6.50 -5.94 -5.45
CA LEU A 4 -7.36 -6.76 -6.30
C LEU A 4 -8.63 -7.14 -5.54
N ALA A 5 -9.75 -7.26 -6.25
CA ALA A 5 -11.01 -7.70 -5.66
C ALA A 5 -10.85 -9.07 -4.97
N GLN A 6 -11.54 -9.28 -3.84
CA GLN A 6 -11.42 -10.51 -3.06
C GLN A 6 -11.64 -11.77 -3.92
N SER A 7 -12.64 -11.73 -4.81
CA SER A 7 -12.91 -12.84 -5.74
C SER A 7 -11.78 -13.13 -6.73
N VAL A 8 -10.97 -12.13 -7.08
CA VAL A 8 -9.79 -12.29 -7.95
C VAL A 8 -8.66 -12.93 -7.17
N ILE A 9 -8.41 -12.45 -5.95
CA ILE A 9 -7.40 -12.98 -5.03
C ILE A 9 -7.65 -14.47 -4.74
N GLU A 10 -8.91 -14.84 -4.46
CA GLU A 10 -9.31 -16.24 -4.21
C GLU A 10 -9.09 -17.13 -5.44
N ARG A 11 -9.53 -16.70 -6.62
CA ARG A 11 -9.32 -17.46 -7.88
C ARG A 11 -7.84 -17.63 -8.21
N ALA A 12 -7.00 -16.67 -7.82
CA ALA A 12 -5.55 -16.73 -8.02
C ALA A 12 -4.83 -17.56 -6.94
N GLY A 13 -5.53 -18.05 -5.90
CA GLY A 13 -4.93 -18.78 -4.80
C GLY A 13 -4.07 -17.92 -3.87
N LEU A 14 -4.29 -16.60 -3.85
CA LEU A 14 -3.49 -15.63 -3.10
C LEU A 14 -4.14 -15.19 -1.78
N ALA A 15 -5.24 -15.84 -1.34
CA ALA A 15 -5.99 -15.43 -0.15
C ALA A 15 -5.14 -15.41 1.13
N GLU A 16 -4.25 -16.39 1.29
CA GLU A 16 -3.37 -16.52 2.47
C GLU A 16 -2.28 -15.44 2.54
N VAL A 17 -1.99 -14.80 1.41
CA VAL A 17 -0.96 -13.75 1.29
C VAL A 17 -1.56 -12.38 0.97
N LYS A 18 -2.87 -12.19 1.23
CA LYS A 18 -3.53 -10.90 1.02
C LYS A 18 -2.76 -9.77 1.72
N GLY A 19 -2.35 -8.77 0.96
CA GLY A 19 -1.48 -7.69 1.41
C GLY A 19 -0.03 -7.79 0.91
N ALA A 20 0.36 -8.91 0.27
CA ALA A 20 1.62 -9.04 -0.45
C ALA A 20 1.57 -8.31 -1.82
N PRO A 21 2.72 -7.95 -2.42
CA PRO A 21 2.76 -7.15 -3.65
C PRO A 21 1.88 -7.66 -4.79
N GLU A 22 1.82 -8.97 -4.99
CA GLU A 22 1.03 -9.65 -6.02
C GLU A 22 -0.48 -9.56 -5.85
N THR A 23 -0.96 -9.07 -4.70
CA THR A 23 -2.39 -8.86 -4.42
C THR A 23 -2.88 -7.45 -4.75
N PHE A 24 -2.03 -6.67 -5.41
CA PHE A 24 -2.35 -5.30 -5.83
C PHE A 24 -2.33 -5.15 -7.34
N ASP A 25 -3.17 -4.25 -7.86
CA ASP A 25 -3.09 -3.74 -9.22
C ASP A 25 -1.99 -2.66 -9.31
N ALA A 26 -0.74 -3.11 -9.34
CA ALA A 26 0.41 -2.22 -9.40
C ALA A 26 0.49 -1.41 -10.71
N TYR A 27 0.09 -2.02 -11.85
CA TYR A 27 0.03 -1.30 -13.14
C TYR A 27 -1.05 -0.22 -13.15
N GLY A 28 -2.23 -0.51 -12.58
CA GLY A 28 -3.28 0.48 -12.42
C GLY A 28 -2.88 1.63 -11.51
N TYR A 29 -2.09 1.36 -10.47
CA TYR A 29 -1.54 2.39 -9.59
C TYR A 29 -0.54 3.29 -10.33
N VAL A 30 0.40 2.72 -11.07
CA VAL A 30 1.35 3.47 -11.91
C VAL A 30 0.61 4.33 -12.94
N ALA A 31 -0.40 3.77 -13.60
CA ALA A 31 -1.22 4.50 -14.57
C ALA A 31 -1.95 5.69 -13.91
N LEU A 32 -2.48 5.54 -12.70
CA LEU A 32 -3.10 6.65 -11.97
C LEU A 32 -2.07 7.74 -11.66
N LEU A 33 -0.89 7.40 -11.14
CA LEU A 33 0.15 8.39 -10.83
C LEU A 33 0.58 9.16 -12.08
N SER A 34 0.78 8.45 -13.19
CA SER A 34 1.12 9.08 -14.48
C SER A 34 0.03 10.06 -14.94
N ARG A 35 -1.24 9.70 -14.81
CA ARG A 35 -2.35 10.60 -15.13
C ARG A 35 -2.35 11.83 -14.22
N LEU A 36 -2.17 11.64 -12.92
CA LEU A 36 -2.13 12.75 -11.94
C LEU A 36 -0.99 13.74 -12.22
N GLN A 37 0.12 13.26 -12.78
CA GLN A 37 1.26 14.09 -13.15
C GLN A 37 1.05 14.87 -14.46
N HIS A 38 0.35 14.28 -15.46
CA HIS A 38 0.32 14.81 -16.81
C HIS A 38 -1.05 15.36 -17.27
N GLU A 39 -2.14 14.95 -16.62
CA GLU A 39 -3.51 15.32 -17.01
C GLU A 39 -4.09 16.32 -15.98
N ALA A 40 -4.09 17.61 -16.31
CA ALA A 40 -4.55 18.66 -15.39
C ALA A 40 -5.88 19.31 -15.80
N ASP A 41 -6.47 18.91 -16.91
CA ASP A 41 -7.61 19.58 -17.56
C ASP A 41 -8.99 19.02 -17.14
N HIS A 42 -9.00 17.92 -16.39
CA HIS A 42 -10.23 17.28 -15.91
C HIS A 42 -10.04 16.59 -14.54
N THR A 43 -11.16 16.21 -13.92
CA THR A 43 -11.13 15.46 -12.66
C THR A 43 -10.67 14.03 -12.91
N ILE A 44 -9.63 13.60 -12.19
CA ILE A 44 -9.14 12.24 -12.18
C ILE A 44 -9.76 11.51 -10.98
N TYR A 45 -10.22 10.28 -11.18
CA TYR A 45 -10.83 9.49 -10.11
C TYR A 45 -9.90 8.37 -9.67
N ALA A 46 -9.61 8.33 -8.37
CA ALA A 46 -8.84 7.27 -7.74
C ALA A 46 -9.77 6.27 -7.01
N PRO A 47 -9.35 5.01 -6.86
CA PRO A 47 -10.10 4.03 -6.09
C PRO A 47 -9.89 4.21 -4.58
N GLU A 48 -10.89 3.78 -3.79
CA GLU A 48 -10.86 3.72 -2.33
C GLU A 48 -11.01 2.27 -1.87
N PHE A 49 -10.25 1.85 -0.85
CA PHE A 49 -10.52 0.58 -0.19
C PHE A 49 -11.55 0.76 0.91
N ARG A 50 -12.72 0.11 0.79
CA ARG A 50 -13.79 0.17 1.76
C ARG A 50 -13.78 -1.03 2.68
N ARG A 51 -13.32 -0.86 3.90
CA ARG A 51 -13.22 -1.92 4.90
C ARG A 51 -14.57 -2.56 5.25
N ALA A 52 -15.67 -1.85 5.12
CA ALA A 52 -17.01 -2.38 5.38
C ALA A 52 -17.40 -3.54 4.45
N ILE A 53 -16.86 -3.55 3.25
CA ILE A 53 -17.08 -4.59 2.25
C ILE A 53 -15.80 -5.40 1.93
N ASP A 54 -14.69 -5.05 2.59
CA ASP A 54 -13.34 -5.61 2.41
C ASP A 54 -12.87 -5.64 0.94
N ASP A 55 -13.23 -4.58 0.18
CA ASP A 55 -12.95 -4.50 -1.25
C ASP A 55 -12.65 -3.07 -1.71
N ALA A 56 -12.02 -2.95 -2.90
CA ALA A 56 -11.75 -1.68 -3.56
C ALA A 56 -12.94 -1.20 -4.37
N VAL A 57 -13.22 0.11 -4.30
CA VAL A 57 -14.30 0.77 -5.06
C VAL A 57 -13.66 1.75 -6.03
N ALA A 58 -13.83 1.51 -7.32
CA ALA A 58 -13.32 2.38 -8.37
C ALA A 58 -14.03 3.74 -8.39
N GLY A 59 -13.30 4.81 -8.74
CA GLY A 59 -13.88 6.13 -8.93
C GLY A 59 -14.41 6.81 -7.66
N ALA A 60 -13.95 6.38 -6.49
CA ALA A 60 -14.47 6.85 -5.21
C ALA A 60 -13.84 8.16 -4.73
N ILE A 61 -12.63 8.49 -5.17
CA ILE A 61 -11.89 9.69 -4.76
C ILE A 61 -11.70 10.61 -5.95
N PRO A 62 -12.39 11.76 -6.04
CA PRO A 62 -12.16 12.75 -7.09
C PRO A 62 -10.91 13.58 -6.75
N VAL A 63 -10.00 13.69 -7.71
CA VAL A 63 -8.85 14.60 -7.67
C VAL A 63 -9.09 15.66 -8.76
N THR A 64 -9.46 16.85 -8.32
CA THR A 64 -9.75 17.97 -9.23
C THR A 64 -8.49 18.74 -9.59
N SER A 65 -8.56 19.58 -10.61
CA SER A 65 -7.45 20.47 -11.03
C SER A 65 -7.04 21.52 -9.96
N GLU A 66 -7.83 21.69 -8.91
CA GLU A 66 -7.50 22.56 -7.78
C GLU A 66 -6.55 21.92 -6.76
N VAL A 67 -6.40 20.60 -6.82
CA VAL A 67 -5.50 19.87 -5.92
C VAL A 67 -4.05 20.20 -6.26
N ARG A 68 -3.34 20.78 -5.30
CA ARG A 68 -1.95 21.23 -5.46
C ARG A 68 -0.93 20.21 -4.98
N VAL A 69 -1.32 19.33 -4.07
CA VAL A 69 -0.47 18.32 -3.48
C VAL A 69 -1.24 17.01 -3.39
N VAL A 70 -0.65 15.95 -3.89
CA VAL A 70 -1.15 14.58 -3.75
C VAL A 70 -0.19 13.83 -2.84
N ILE A 71 -0.70 13.32 -1.72
CA ILE A 71 0.06 12.44 -0.84
C ILE A 71 -0.50 11.02 -1.03
N THR A 72 0.37 10.12 -1.42
CA THR A 72 0.03 8.70 -1.54
C THR A 72 0.89 7.87 -0.57
N GLU A 73 0.37 6.76 -0.11
CA GLU A 73 1.10 5.86 0.76
C GLU A 73 0.98 4.41 0.28
N GLY A 74 1.98 3.62 0.57
CA GLY A 74 1.98 2.20 0.27
C GLY A 74 3.28 1.53 0.66
N ASN A 75 3.21 0.26 1.00
CA ASN A 75 4.38 -0.50 1.44
C ASN A 75 5.42 -0.70 0.33
N TYR A 76 4.99 -0.75 -0.94
CA TYR A 76 5.80 -1.28 -2.04
C TYR A 76 6.32 -0.22 -3.01
N LEU A 77 6.20 1.06 -2.66
CA LEU A 77 6.54 2.18 -3.55
C LEU A 77 8.05 2.30 -3.87
N LEU A 78 8.88 1.57 -3.12
CA LEU A 78 10.34 1.57 -3.27
C LEU A 78 10.89 0.26 -3.83
N LEU A 79 10.04 -0.73 -4.18
CA LEU A 79 10.51 -1.99 -4.77
C LEU A 79 11.19 -1.75 -6.13
N ASP A 80 12.22 -2.54 -6.41
CA ASP A 80 13.00 -2.47 -7.65
C ASP A 80 12.41 -3.33 -8.78
N ASP A 81 11.42 -4.19 -8.49
CA ASP A 81 10.74 -4.99 -9.49
C ASP A 81 9.66 -4.21 -10.23
N ALA A 82 9.48 -4.52 -11.52
CA ALA A 82 8.41 -3.91 -12.32
C ALA A 82 7.02 -4.37 -11.84
N PRO A 83 6.02 -3.47 -11.84
CA PRO A 83 6.06 -2.08 -12.27
C PRO A 83 6.42 -1.10 -11.14
N TRP A 84 6.64 -1.56 -9.91
CA TRP A 84 6.91 -0.74 -8.73
C TRP A 84 8.11 0.20 -8.91
N ASN A 85 9.15 -0.27 -9.61
CA ASN A 85 10.38 0.49 -9.88
C ASN A 85 10.15 1.78 -10.69
N THR A 86 9.03 1.90 -11.41
CA THR A 86 8.71 3.10 -12.19
C THR A 86 8.03 4.19 -11.35
N ILE A 87 7.57 3.86 -10.13
CA ILE A 87 6.82 4.79 -9.28
C ILE A 87 7.68 5.98 -8.86
N ARG A 88 8.95 5.75 -8.57
CA ARG A 88 9.87 6.81 -8.12
C ARG A 88 9.99 7.95 -9.14
N ASP A 89 9.91 7.65 -10.43
CA ASP A 89 10.00 8.65 -11.50
C ASP A 89 8.69 9.48 -11.65
N LEU A 90 7.62 9.03 -11.01
CA LEU A 90 6.31 9.68 -11.00
C LEU A 90 6.04 10.49 -9.72
N LEU A 91 6.98 10.51 -8.78
CA LEU A 91 6.84 11.19 -7.49
C LEU A 91 7.95 12.24 -7.34
N ASP A 92 7.59 13.42 -6.82
CA ASP A 92 8.58 14.46 -6.51
C ASP A 92 9.49 14.04 -5.35
N GLU A 93 8.90 13.37 -4.34
CA GLU A 93 9.63 12.86 -3.17
C GLU A 93 9.06 11.52 -2.72
N VAL A 94 9.93 10.63 -2.24
CA VAL A 94 9.54 9.36 -1.62
C VAL A 94 10.13 9.28 -0.22
N TRP A 95 9.28 9.15 0.78
CA TRP A 95 9.68 9.08 2.18
C TRP A 95 9.51 7.67 2.73
N TYR A 96 10.51 7.22 3.45
CA TYR A 96 10.43 5.97 4.20
C TYR A 96 10.19 6.26 5.68
N VAL A 97 9.09 5.75 6.22
CA VAL A 97 8.74 5.88 7.64
C VAL A 97 9.07 4.59 8.36
N THR A 98 9.94 4.65 9.35
CA THR A 98 10.34 3.49 10.14
C THR A 98 10.11 3.72 11.63
N LEU A 99 9.90 2.63 12.35
CA LEU A 99 9.78 2.59 13.80
C LEU A 99 10.40 1.29 14.32
N PRO A 100 10.76 1.21 15.62
CA PRO A 100 11.31 -0.02 16.20
C PRO A 100 10.35 -1.21 15.98
N ASP A 101 10.91 -2.39 15.66
CA ASP A 101 10.13 -3.59 15.36
C ASP A 101 9.15 -3.98 16.47
N GLU A 102 9.56 -3.88 17.73
CA GLU A 102 8.69 -4.15 18.87
C GLU A 102 7.42 -3.27 18.83
N SER A 103 7.60 -1.97 18.57
CA SER A 103 6.50 -1.02 18.46
C SER A 103 5.61 -1.31 17.25
N ARG A 104 6.22 -1.66 16.11
CA ARG A 104 5.52 -2.01 14.87
C ARG A 104 4.67 -3.26 15.05
N ILE A 105 5.27 -4.33 15.59
CA ILE A 105 4.59 -5.62 15.83
C ILE A 105 3.45 -5.43 16.84
N GLY A 106 3.69 -4.69 17.94
CA GLY A 106 2.66 -4.39 18.92
C GLY A 106 1.44 -3.71 18.29
N ARG A 107 1.63 -2.66 17.50
CA ARG A 107 0.57 -1.95 16.78
C ARG A 107 -0.15 -2.83 15.77
N LEU A 108 0.56 -3.72 15.07
CA LEU A 108 -0.04 -4.66 14.13
C LEU A 108 -0.95 -5.66 14.84
N ILE A 109 -0.51 -6.23 15.97
CA ILE A 109 -1.33 -7.14 16.78
C ILE A 109 -2.61 -6.44 17.23
N GLU A 110 -2.50 -5.24 17.83
CA GLU A 110 -3.65 -4.45 18.25
C GLU A 110 -4.63 -4.18 17.10
N ARG A 111 -4.09 -3.80 15.93
CA ARG A 111 -4.90 -3.55 14.74
C ARG A 111 -5.62 -4.80 14.24
N HIS A 112 -4.97 -5.96 14.21
CA HIS A 112 -5.60 -7.21 13.80
C HIS A 112 -6.71 -7.64 14.77
N MET A 113 -6.50 -7.47 16.08
CA MET A 113 -7.53 -7.74 17.10
C MET A 113 -8.76 -6.85 16.94
N GLN A 114 -8.59 -5.57 16.56
CA GLN A 114 -9.72 -4.67 16.25
C GLN A 114 -10.57 -5.18 15.08
N PHE A 115 -10.00 -5.98 14.18
CA PHE A 115 -10.68 -6.60 13.03
C PHE A 115 -11.09 -8.06 13.26
N LYS A 116 -11.34 -8.45 14.52
CA LYS A 116 -11.89 -9.73 14.96
C LYS A 116 -10.93 -10.92 14.94
N ASP A 117 -9.63 -10.73 14.74
CA ASP A 117 -8.67 -11.80 14.94
C ASP A 117 -8.55 -12.12 16.45
N SER A 118 -8.40 -13.41 16.81
CA SER A 118 -7.95 -13.76 18.14
C SER A 118 -6.51 -13.29 18.35
N GLU A 119 -6.09 -13.04 19.60
CA GLU A 119 -4.72 -12.62 19.91
C GLU A 119 -3.67 -13.53 19.26
N GLY A 120 -3.87 -14.85 19.35
CA GLY A 120 -2.95 -15.83 18.74
C GLY A 120 -2.91 -15.74 17.21
N ALA A 121 -4.05 -15.48 16.54
CA ALA A 121 -4.10 -15.26 15.10
C ALA A 121 -3.44 -13.93 14.72
N ALA A 122 -3.75 -12.84 15.44
CA ALA A 122 -3.15 -11.53 15.25
C ALA A 122 -1.63 -11.56 15.38
N ARG A 123 -1.12 -12.25 16.42
CA ARG A 123 0.32 -12.43 16.64
C ARG A 123 0.98 -13.19 15.50
N ARG A 124 0.42 -14.33 15.07
CA ARG A 124 0.96 -15.09 13.92
C ARG A 124 1.00 -14.27 12.66
N ARG A 125 -0.06 -13.49 12.38
CA ARG A 125 -0.13 -12.63 11.20
C ARG A 125 0.97 -11.54 11.26
N ALA A 126 1.09 -10.85 12.38
CA ALA A 126 2.07 -9.79 12.58
C ALA A 126 3.53 -10.30 12.50
N THR A 127 3.81 -11.53 12.96
CA THR A 127 5.19 -12.06 13.03
C THR A 127 5.57 -12.96 11.86
N VAL A 128 4.64 -13.33 10.98
CA VAL A 128 4.93 -14.17 9.80
C VAL A 128 4.67 -13.40 8.51
N SER A 129 3.40 -13.15 8.15
CA SER A 129 3.09 -12.51 6.87
C SER A 129 3.47 -11.02 6.84
N ASP A 130 3.13 -10.27 7.89
CA ASP A 130 3.47 -8.84 7.95
C ASP A 130 4.97 -8.63 8.13
N GLN A 131 5.66 -9.54 8.87
CA GLN A 131 7.12 -9.49 9.01
C GLN A 131 7.81 -9.72 7.66
N ARG A 132 7.38 -10.74 6.90
CA ARG A 132 7.92 -10.99 5.56
C ARG A 132 7.79 -9.77 4.64
N ASN A 133 6.64 -9.10 4.70
CA ASN A 133 6.42 -7.88 3.92
C ASN A 133 7.31 -6.73 4.42
N ALA A 134 7.51 -6.60 5.73
CA ALA A 134 8.39 -5.60 6.31
C ALA A 134 9.85 -5.80 5.91
N ASP A 135 10.34 -7.05 5.96
CA ASP A 135 11.70 -7.42 5.53
C ASP A 135 11.92 -7.09 4.04
N LEU A 136 10.91 -7.38 3.21
CA LEU A 136 10.94 -7.02 1.78
C LEU A 136 11.05 -5.50 1.59
N VAL A 137 10.24 -4.72 2.30
CA VAL A 137 10.25 -3.26 2.20
C VAL A 137 11.57 -2.69 2.71
N GLU A 138 12.08 -3.19 3.84
CA GLU A 138 13.34 -2.72 4.43
C GLU A 138 14.54 -2.92 3.50
N ALA A 139 14.56 -4.03 2.76
CA ALA A 139 15.61 -4.32 1.77
C ALA A 139 15.67 -3.31 0.61
N HIS A 140 14.60 -2.52 0.37
CA HIS A 140 14.48 -1.62 -0.79
C HIS A 140 14.43 -0.13 -0.42
N THR A 141 14.86 0.25 0.79
CA THR A 141 14.75 1.64 1.29
C THR A 141 15.77 2.62 0.72
N ALA A 142 16.78 2.15 0.01
CA ALA A 142 17.86 2.99 -0.55
C ALA A 142 17.38 4.08 -1.52
N GLY A 143 16.20 3.91 -2.12
CA GLY A 143 15.60 4.89 -3.03
C GLY A 143 14.80 6.00 -2.34
N ALA A 144 14.70 6.01 -1.02
CA ALA A 144 13.96 7.04 -0.30
C ALA A 144 14.72 8.37 -0.28
N SER A 145 13.99 9.47 -0.58
CA SER A 145 14.52 10.85 -0.48
C SER A 145 14.69 11.29 0.98
N LEU A 146 13.87 10.73 1.88
CA LEU A 146 13.88 11.06 3.30
C LEU A 146 13.51 9.82 4.13
N VAL A 147 14.23 9.64 5.25
CA VAL A 147 13.91 8.60 6.24
C VAL A 147 13.38 9.25 7.50
N ILE A 148 12.12 8.97 7.85
CA ILE A 148 11.47 9.46 9.07
C ILE A 148 11.49 8.34 10.12
N ARG A 149 12.17 8.57 11.22
CA ARG A 149 12.20 7.64 12.35
C ARG A 149 11.17 8.03 13.40
N TYR A 150 10.11 7.27 13.47
CA TYR A 150 9.08 7.44 14.50
C TYR A 150 9.52 6.70 15.78
N ARG A 151 9.26 7.31 16.96
CA ARG A 151 9.59 6.75 18.28
C ARG A 151 8.37 6.17 18.97
#